data_6d82eaee9ea99f9c9fc9c716e10eff8c
#
_entry.id   6d82eaee9ea99f9c9fc9c716e10eff8c
#
_cell.length_a   1.000
_cell.length_b   1.000
_cell.length_c   1.000
_cell.angle_alpha   90.00
_cell.angle_beta   90.00
_cell.angle_gamma   90.00
#
_symmetry.space_group_name_H-M   'P 1'
#
loop_
_entity.id
_entity.type
_entity.pdbx_description
1 polymer ?
#
loop_
_entity_poly.entity_id
_entity_poly.type
_entity_poly.pdbx_seq_one_letter_code
_entity_poly.pdbx_strand_id
1 'polypeptide(L)'
;MKHFFILLLMSLPILGKAQLVKTDSLDLKKVPSVLLKDINGKEVNTALFGFDGPVVISFWATWCAPCKKELMAIHDLYEDWQTETGVTLVAVSIDDEKTKRDVITYVNGKAWDYTVLLDPNGDFKRSMGVNNVPHTFLLDKNGNIVYTHNNYAPGDEEKLYEEIKKLSIE
;
A
#
# COMPACT_ATOMS: atom_id res chain seq x y z
N MET A 1 -11.91 76.15 -43.54
CA MET A 1 -11.45 74.82 -43.88
C MET A 1 -11.00 74.13 -42.59
N LYS A 2 -11.84 73.21 -42.00
CA LYS A 2 -11.58 72.55 -40.75
C LYS A 2 -11.25 71.08 -41.06
N HIS A 3 -10.00 70.69 -40.84
CA HIS A 3 -9.57 69.30 -41.01
C HIS A 3 -9.99 68.48 -39.80
N PHE A 4 -10.85 67.49 -40.01
CA PHE A 4 -11.32 66.59 -39.04
C PHE A 4 -10.34 65.36 -39.02
N PHE A 5 -9.53 65.22 -37.98
CA PHE A 5 -8.62 64.08 -37.79
C PHE A 5 -9.41 62.99 -37.13
N ILE A 6 -9.68 61.86 -37.84
CA ILE A 6 -10.28 60.66 -37.32
C ILE A 6 -9.17 59.81 -36.74
N LEU A 7 -9.13 59.67 -35.40
CA LEU A 7 -8.25 58.78 -34.71
C LEU A 7 -8.87 57.34 -34.75
N LEU A 8 -8.26 56.49 -35.55
CA LEU A 8 -8.63 55.06 -35.62
C LEU A 8 -7.99 54.33 -34.45
N LEU A 9 -8.77 54.01 -33.40
CA LEU A 9 -8.35 53.16 -32.28
C LEU A 9 -8.32 51.69 -32.72
N MET A 10 -7.12 51.19 -32.99
CA MET A 10 -6.87 49.75 -33.19
C MET A 10 -6.94 49.04 -31.83
N SER A 11 -8.03 48.31 -31.57
CA SER A 11 -8.15 47.40 -30.45
C SER A 11 -7.41 46.08 -30.76
N LEU A 12 -6.25 45.83 -30.13
CA LEU A 12 -5.59 44.55 -30.16
C LEU A 12 -6.37 43.56 -29.29
N PRO A 13 -6.68 42.34 -29.78
CA PRO A 13 -7.20 41.30 -28.95
C PRO A 13 -6.08 40.76 -28.07
N ILE A 14 -6.24 40.84 -26.74
CA ILE A 14 -5.39 40.15 -25.75
C ILE A 14 -5.71 38.67 -25.86
N LEU A 15 -4.88 37.91 -26.57
CA LEU A 15 -4.90 36.44 -26.47
C LEU A 15 -4.43 36.04 -25.06
N GLY A 16 -5.36 35.83 -24.18
CA GLY A 16 -5.10 35.19 -22.90
C GLY A 16 -4.60 33.76 -23.14
N LYS A 17 -3.29 33.53 -22.92
CA LYS A 17 -2.75 32.15 -22.84
C LYS A 17 -3.41 31.50 -21.64
N ALA A 18 -4.35 30.59 -21.89
CA ALA A 18 -4.82 29.68 -20.89
C ALA A 18 -3.61 28.81 -20.42
N GLN A 19 -3.06 29.14 -19.26
CA GLN A 19 -2.12 28.26 -18.58
C GLN A 19 -2.91 27.01 -18.13
N LEU A 20 -2.65 25.89 -18.81
CA LEU A 20 -3.01 24.58 -18.31
C LEU A 20 -2.36 24.44 -16.95
N VAL A 21 -3.17 24.50 -15.90
CA VAL A 21 -2.75 24.06 -14.55
C VAL A 21 -2.42 22.59 -14.71
N LYS A 22 -1.12 22.27 -14.75
CA LYS A 22 -0.66 20.90 -14.53
C LYS A 22 -1.18 20.51 -13.16
N THR A 23 -2.18 19.64 -13.13
CA THR A 23 -2.54 18.92 -11.93
C THR A 23 -1.30 18.12 -11.57
N ASP A 24 -0.61 18.55 -10.51
CA ASP A 24 0.49 17.78 -9.92
C ASP A 24 -0.13 16.43 -9.53
N SER A 25 0.07 15.42 -10.36
CA SER A 25 -0.17 14.03 -9.96
C SER A 25 0.80 13.79 -8.82
N LEU A 26 0.29 13.67 -7.59
CA LEU A 26 1.05 13.15 -6.47
C LEU A 26 1.82 11.94 -6.98
N ASP A 27 3.14 12.05 -6.99
CA ASP A 27 4.04 10.97 -7.42
C ASP A 27 4.04 9.89 -6.32
N LEU A 28 2.93 9.14 -6.25
CA LEU A 28 2.74 8.09 -5.25
C LEU A 28 3.74 6.97 -5.55
N LYS A 29 4.48 6.58 -4.53
CA LYS A 29 5.44 5.49 -4.64
C LYS A 29 4.69 4.19 -4.89
N LYS A 30 5.03 3.50 -5.98
CA LYS A 30 4.50 2.17 -6.27
C LYS A 30 5.22 1.09 -5.49
N VAL A 31 4.49 0.00 -5.21
CA VAL A 31 5.09 -1.21 -4.66
C VAL A 31 6.14 -1.75 -5.63
N PRO A 32 7.38 -2.03 -5.17
CA PRO A 32 8.44 -2.56 -6.03
C PRO A 32 8.18 -4.00 -6.44
N SER A 33 8.68 -4.39 -7.62
CA SER A 33 8.62 -5.75 -8.13
C SER A 33 9.74 -6.61 -7.54
N VAL A 34 9.38 -7.57 -6.70
CA VAL A 34 10.29 -8.57 -6.13
C VAL A 34 9.62 -9.93 -6.24
N LEU A 35 10.39 -10.97 -6.54
CA LEU A 35 9.89 -12.34 -6.59
C LEU A 35 10.11 -13.00 -5.22
N LEU A 36 9.02 -13.34 -4.53
CA LEU A 36 9.00 -14.03 -3.25
C LEU A 36 8.34 -15.41 -3.39
N LYS A 37 8.41 -16.22 -2.35
CA LYS A 37 7.65 -17.47 -2.26
C LYS A 37 6.65 -17.40 -1.11
N ASP A 38 5.48 -17.98 -1.33
CA ASP A 38 4.55 -18.23 -0.23
C ASP A 38 5.01 -19.42 0.64
N ILE A 39 4.29 -19.70 1.72
CA ILE A 39 4.58 -20.81 2.62
C ILE A 39 4.46 -22.19 1.97
N ASN A 40 3.83 -22.30 0.80
CA ASN A 40 3.68 -23.53 0.00
C ASN A 40 4.76 -23.64 -1.11
N GLY A 41 5.62 -22.62 -1.23
CA GLY A 41 6.70 -22.57 -2.22
C GLY A 41 6.28 -22.01 -3.57
N LYS A 42 5.05 -21.51 -3.74
CA LYS A 42 4.58 -20.85 -4.95
C LYS A 42 5.24 -19.47 -5.09
N GLU A 43 5.74 -19.17 -6.27
CA GLU A 43 6.33 -17.86 -6.57
C GLU A 43 5.23 -16.80 -6.76
N VAL A 44 5.46 -15.63 -6.14
CA VAL A 44 4.58 -14.47 -6.19
C VAL A 44 5.42 -13.24 -6.49
N ASN A 45 5.05 -12.49 -7.53
CA ASN A 45 5.64 -11.19 -7.82
C ASN A 45 4.86 -10.11 -7.08
N THR A 46 5.54 -9.34 -6.25
CA THR A 46 4.92 -8.32 -5.40
C THR A 46 4.25 -7.17 -6.15
N ALA A 47 4.65 -6.92 -7.41
CA ALA A 47 3.98 -5.94 -8.28
C ALA A 47 2.69 -6.48 -8.92
N LEU A 48 2.34 -7.76 -8.70
CA LEU A 48 1.21 -8.45 -9.32
C LEU A 48 0.28 -9.08 -8.26
N PHE A 49 0.05 -8.42 -7.14
CA PHE A 49 -0.81 -8.93 -6.06
C PHE A 49 -2.30 -9.11 -6.43
N GLY A 50 -2.69 -8.82 -7.67
CA GLY A 50 -4.09 -8.90 -8.10
C GLY A 50 -4.94 -7.84 -7.41
N PHE A 51 -4.73 -6.60 -7.81
CA PHE A 51 -5.37 -5.43 -7.21
C PHE A 51 -6.83 -5.27 -7.64
N ASP A 52 -7.69 -6.21 -7.25
CA ASP A 52 -9.14 -6.05 -7.42
C ASP A 52 -9.74 -5.10 -6.36
N GLY A 53 -8.96 -4.82 -5.30
CA GLY A 53 -9.29 -3.93 -4.20
C GLY A 53 -8.03 -3.40 -3.48
N PRO A 54 -8.19 -2.75 -2.32
CA PRO A 54 -7.07 -2.33 -1.49
C PRO A 54 -6.21 -3.52 -1.04
N VAL A 55 -4.89 -3.30 -0.90
CA VAL A 55 -3.97 -4.33 -0.40
C VAL A 55 -3.23 -3.82 0.82
N VAL A 56 -3.30 -4.57 1.91
CA VAL A 56 -2.49 -4.36 3.12
C VAL A 56 -1.28 -5.26 3.06
N ILE A 57 -0.07 -4.70 3.16
CA ILE A 57 1.18 -5.43 3.30
C ILE A 57 1.71 -5.19 4.71
N SER A 58 1.80 -6.24 5.55
CA SER A 58 2.40 -6.14 6.88
C SER A 58 3.69 -6.96 6.94
N PHE A 59 4.81 -6.29 7.22
CA PHE A 59 6.11 -6.93 7.47
C PHE A 59 6.20 -7.36 8.92
N TRP A 60 6.53 -8.64 9.13
CA TRP A 60 6.55 -9.26 10.44
C TRP A 60 7.65 -10.32 10.59
N ALA A 61 7.80 -10.88 11.79
CA ALA A 61 8.62 -12.04 12.03
C ALA A 61 8.10 -12.89 13.22
N THR A 62 8.47 -14.14 13.28
CA THR A 62 8.05 -15.05 14.36
C THR A 62 8.56 -14.62 15.73
N TRP A 63 9.72 -13.98 15.80
CA TRP A 63 10.32 -13.43 17.01
C TRP A 63 9.76 -12.05 17.41
N CYS A 64 8.95 -11.42 16.55
CA CYS A 64 8.38 -10.08 16.78
C CYS A 64 7.03 -10.19 17.52
N ALA A 65 7.02 -9.97 18.82
CA ALA A 65 5.80 -10.05 19.63
C ALA A 65 4.72 -9.03 19.24
N PRO A 66 5.02 -7.73 19.01
CA PRO A 66 4.01 -6.76 18.58
C PRO A 66 3.46 -7.08 17.19
N CYS A 67 4.27 -7.61 16.25
CA CYS A 67 3.80 -8.03 14.92
C CYS A 67 2.72 -9.11 15.02
N LYS A 68 2.95 -10.10 15.88
CA LYS A 68 2.00 -11.19 16.10
C LYS A 68 0.68 -10.68 16.70
N LYS A 69 0.74 -9.66 17.55
CA LYS A 69 -0.47 -9.02 18.11
C LYS A 69 -1.24 -8.27 17.03
N GLU A 70 -0.55 -7.48 16.19
CA GLU A 70 -1.17 -6.79 15.04
C GLU A 70 -1.88 -7.77 14.12
N LEU A 71 -1.14 -8.78 13.62
CA LEU A 71 -1.69 -9.76 12.67
C LEU A 71 -2.82 -10.60 13.26
N MET A 72 -2.82 -10.87 14.57
CA MET A 72 -3.93 -11.55 15.24
C MET A 72 -5.15 -10.62 15.34
N ALA A 73 -4.97 -9.35 15.72
CA ALA A 73 -6.08 -8.39 15.79
C ALA A 73 -6.72 -8.18 14.41
N ILE A 74 -5.89 -8.08 13.35
CA ILE A 74 -6.41 -8.01 11.98
C ILE A 74 -7.11 -9.31 11.59
N HIS A 75 -6.54 -10.48 11.90
CA HIS A 75 -7.12 -11.79 11.58
C HIS A 75 -8.54 -11.95 12.14
N ASP A 76 -8.75 -11.53 13.38
CA ASP A 76 -10.06 -11.62 14.04
C ASP A 76 -11.15 -10.78 13.35
N LEU A 77 -10.76 -9.80 12.52
CA LEU A 77 -11.65 -8.87 11.82
C LEU A 77 -11.59 -9.02 10.28
N TYR A 78 -10.68 -9.86 9.77
CA TYR A 78 -10.32 -9.87 8.34
C TYR A 78 -11.47 -10.28 7.43
N GLU A 79 -12.29 -11.24 7.82
CA GLU A 79 -13.46 -11.70 7.05
C GLU A 79 -14.47 -10.55 6.83
N ASP A 80 -14.73 -9.78 7.89
CA ASP A 80 -15.62 -8.61 7.83
C ASP A 80 -15.00 -7.53 6.93
N TRP A 81 -13.73 -7.22 7.12
CA TRP A 81 -13.02 -6.23 6.29
C TRP A 81 -13.03 -6.60 4.80
N GLN A 82 -12.76 -7.88 4.50
CA GLN A 82 -12.75 -8.39 3.13
C GLN A 82 -14.15 -8.31 2.50
N THR A 83 -15.17 -8.68 3.26
CA THR A 83 -16.57 -8.61 2.80
C THR A 83 -17.01 -7.18 2.51
N GLU A 84 -16.62 -6.22 3.37
CA GLU A 84 -17.06 -4.83 3.25
C GLU A 84 -16.24 -4.04 2.23
N THR A 85 -14.95 -4.35 2.07
CA THR A 85 -14.01 -3.48 1.32
C THR A 85 -13.28 -4.17 0.18
N GLY A 86 -13.35 -5.49 0.10
CA GLY A 86 -12.57 -6.27 -0.86
C GLY A 86 -11.06 -6.27 -0.57
N VAL A 87 -10.64 -5.85 0.63
CA VAL A 87 -9.23 -5.77 0.99
C VAL A 87 -8.54 -7.13 0.96
N THR A 88 -7.31 -7.15 0.48
CA THR A 88 -6.41 -8.31 0.56
C THR A 88 -5.29 -8.05 1.56
N LEU A 89 -5.09 -8.98 2.51
CA LEU A 89 -3.96 -8.94 3.45
C LEU A 89 -2.82 -9.82 2.94
N VAL A 90 -1.63 -9.26 2.90
CA VAL A 90 -0.37 -9.95 2.58
C VAL A 90 0.60 -9.77 3.74
N ALA A 91 0.83 -10.82 4.51
CA ALA A 91 1.81 -10.82 5.59
C ALA A 91 3.19 -11.28 5.05
N VAL A 92 4.20 -10.41 5.13
CA VAL A 92 5.55 -10.69 4.63
C VAL A 92 6.48 -10.98 5.79
N SER A 93 6.88 -12.24 5.95
CA SER A 93 7.85 -12.62 6.98
C SER A 93 9.27 -12.24 6.55
N ILE A 94 9.99 -11.59 7.48
CA ILE A 94 11.43 -11.31 7.36
C ILE A 94 12.30 -12.30 8.14
N ASP A 95 11.73 -13.44 8.55
CA ASP A 95 12.50 -14.54 9.12
C ASP A 95 13.51 -15.05 8.08
N ASP A 96 14.75 -15.28 8.53
CA ASP A 96 15.83 -15.75 7.66
C ASP A 96 15.70 -17.23 7.29
N GLU A 97 16.63 -17.74 6.50
CA GLU A 97 16.65 -19.17 6.09
C GLU A 97 16.66 -20.17 7.26
N LYS A 98 17.14 -19.77 8.45
CA LYS A 98 17.18 -20.64 9.62
C LYS A 98 15.83 -20.73 10.31
N THR A 99 15.10 -19.62 10.36
CA THR A 99 13.82 -19.48 11.09
C THR A 99 12.58 -19.58 10.21
N LYS A 100 12.72 -19.60 8.88
CA LYS A 100 11.56 -19.67 7.95
C LYS A 100 10.62 -20.85 8.20
N ARG A 101 11.11 -21.97 8.77
CA ARG A 101 10.26 -23.12 9.13
C ARG A 101 9.32 -22.79 10.29
N ASP A 102 9.75 -21.93 11.18
CA ASP A 102 8.94 -21.49 12.32
C ASP A 102 7.75 -20.65 11.84
N VAL A 103 7.93 -19.90 10.71
CA VAL A 103 6.84 -19.16 10.04
C VAL A 103 5.73 -20.12 9.62
N ILE A 104 6.08 -21.19 8.89
CA ILE A 104 5.09 -22.17 8.40
C ILE A 104 4.36 -22.81 9.59
N THR A 105 5.10 -23.21 10.61
CA THR A 105 4.53 -23.82 11.83
C THR A 105 3.58 -22.86 12.54
N TYR A 106 4.00 -21.59 12.67
CA TYR A 106 3.19 -20.55 13.32
C TYR A 106 1.90 -20.26 12.55
N VAL A 107 2.00 -20.03 11.23
CA VAL A 107 0.86 -19.72 10.35
C VAL A 107 -0.16 -20.86 10.38
N ASN A 108 0.28 -22.10 10.21
CA ASN A 108 -0.60 -23.28 10.27
C ASN A 108 -1.25 -23.44 11.65
N GLY A 109 -0.51 -23.19 12.72
CA GLY A 109 -1.03 -23.27 14.10
C GLY A 109 -2.04 -22.17 14.44
N LYS A 110 -2.06 -21.07 13.67
CA LYS A 110 -3.02 -19.96 13.81
C LYS A 110 -4.17 -20.02 12.81
N ALA A 111 -4.12 -20.96 11.87
CA ALA A 111 -5.09 -21.11 10.79
C ALA A 111 -5.31 -19.78 10.00
N TRP A 112 -4.22 -19.03 9.77
CA TRP A 112 -4.30 -17.81 8.97
C TRP A 112 -4.67 -18.17 7.53
N ASP A 113 -5.70 -17.52 7.02
CA ASP A 113 -6.30 -17.74 5.69
C ASP A 113 -5.87 -16.70 4.64
N TYR A 114 -5.10 -15.68 5.04
CA TYR A 114 -4.54 -14.69 4.15
C TYR A 114 -3.15 -15.09 3.60
N THR A 115 -2.71 -14.38 2.58
CA THR A 115 -1.42 -14.67 1.93
C THR A 115 -0.24 -14.39 2.85
N VAL A 116 0.62 -15.39 3.04
CA VAL A 116 1.89 -15.22 3.78
C VAL A 116 3.06 -15.48 2.83
N LEU A 117 3.93 -14.47 2.68
CA LEU A 117 5.12 -14.52 1.86
C LEU A 117 6.38 -14.58 2.72
N LEU A 118 7.43 -15.18 2.18
CA LEU A 118 8.73 -15.34 2.83
C LEU A 118 9.77 -14.45 2.12
N ASP A 119 10.43 -13.57 2.88
CA ASP A 119 11.50 -12.68 2.42
C ASP A 119 12.80 -12.94 3.20
N PRO A 120 13.36 -14.17 3.15
CA PRO A 120 14.46 -14.59 4.01
C PRO A 120 15.77 -13.82 3.75
N ASN A 121 15.92 -13.25 2.56
CA ASN A 121 17.05 -12.39 2.21
C ASN A 121 16.80 -10.91 2.50
N GLY A 122 15.58 -10.52 2.83
CA GLY A 122 15.17 -9.14 3.06
C GLY A 122 15.18 -8.28 1.79
N ASP A 123 14.99 -8.87 0.61
CA ASP A 123 15.02 -8.13 -0.66
C ASP A 123 13.83 -7.19 -0.79
N PHE A 124 12.64 -7.67 -0.48
CA PHE A 124 11.43 -6.86 -0.49
C PHE A 124 11.41 -5.87 0.69
N LYS A 125 11.82 -6.32 1.87
CA LYS A 125 12.02 -5.45 3.04
C LYS A 125 12.87 -4.22 2.69
N ARG A 126 14.03 -4.43 2.05
CA ARG A 126 14.95 -3.34 1.67
C ARG A 126 14.34 -2.42 0.61
N SER A 127 13.71 -2.99 -0.43
CA SER A 127 13.13 -2.21 -1.51
C SER A 127 11.93 -1.35 -1.05
N MET A 128 11.20 -1.81 -0.03
CA MET A 128 10.15 -1.05 0.64
C MET A 128 10.67 -0.02 1.66
N GLY A 129 11.95 -0.06 2.01
CA GLY A 129 12.55 0.84 3.00
C GLY A 129 12.17 0.49 4.45
N VAL A 130 11.83 -0.77 4.71
CA VAL A 130 11.46 -1.24 6.06
C VAL A 130 12.70 -1.39 6.93
N ASN A 131 12.78 -0.62 8.00
CA ASN A 131 13.86 -0.71 8.99
C ASN A 131 13.47 -1.60 10.17
N ASN A 132 12.29 -1.37 10.74
CA ASN A 132 11.75 -2.08 11.90
C ASN A 132 10.45 -2.78 11.54
N VAL A 133 10.09 -3.81 12.31
CA VAL A 133 8.81 -4.51 12.24
C VAL A 133 8.07 -4.39 13.58
N PRO A 134 6.73 -4.35 13.60
CA PRO A 134 5.84 -4.38 12.43
C PRO A 134 5.93 -3.10 11.60
N HIS A 135 5.77 -3.24 10.30
CA HIS A 135 5.65 -2.12 9.38
C HIS A 135 4.58 -2.45 8.34
N THR A 136 3.52 -1.67 8.33
CA THR A 136 2.34 -1.92 7.53
C THR A 136 2.16 -0.84 6.48
N PHE A 137 1.84 -1.25 5.26
CA PHE A 137 1.54 -0.39 4.11
C PHE A 137 0.14 -0.70 3.61
N LEU A 138 -0.57 0.34 3.18
CA LEU A 138 -1.82 0.20 2.44
C LEU A 138 -1.61 0.67 1.01
N LEU A 139 -2.02 -0.16 0.07
CA LEU A 139 -1.97 0.11 -1.36
C LEU A 139 -3.38 0.34 -1.90
N ASP A 140 -3.50 1.23 -2.87
CA ASP A 140 -4.70 1.34 -3.71
C ASP A 140 -4.75 0.23 -4.78
N LYS A 141 -5.85 0.17 -5.52
CA LYS A 141 -6.07 -0.78 -6.63
C LYS A 141 -5.07 -0.64 -7.80
N ASN A 142 -4.25 0.43 -7.82
CA ASN A 142 -3.20 0.64 -8.81
C ASN A 142 -1.81 0.26 -8.29
N GLY A 143 -1.72 -0.24 -7.05
CA GLY A 143 -0.46 -0.58 -6.39
C GLY A 143 0.34 0.62 -5.88
N ASN A 144 -0.31 1.78 -5.72
CA ASN A 144 0.32 2.94 -5.12
C ASN A 144 0.23 2.84 -3.59
N ILE A 145 1.31 3.18 -2.90
CA ILE A 145 1.35 3.24 -1.44
C ILE A 145 0.65 4.53 -1.01
N VAL A 146 -0.48 4.41 -0.34
CA VAL A 146 -1.33 5.54 0.09
C VAL A 146 -1.30 5.77 1.60
N TYR A 147 -0.93 4.75 2.37
CA TYR A 147 -0.78 4.86 3.82
C TYR A 147 0.35 3.96 4.31
N THR A 148 1.01 4.36 5.39
CA THR A 148 2.05 3.56 6.06
C THR A 148 1.98 3.76 7.57
N HIS A 149 2.20 2.68 8.30
CA HIS A 149 2.25 2.66 9.76
C HIS A 149 3.43 1.83 10.23
N ASN A 150 4.11 2.30 11.27
CA ASN A 150 5.26 1.64 11.87
C ASN A 150 5.02 1.45 13.37
N ASN A 151 5.36 0.29 13.89
CA ASN A 151 4.96 -0.20 15.21
C ASN A 151 3.49 -0.61 15.27
N TYR A 152 3.09 -1.14 16.45
CA TYR A 152 1.71 -1.50 16.72
C TYR A 152 1.36 -1.25 18.19
N ALA A 153 0.23 -0.61 18.40
CA ALA A 153 -0.46 -0.52 19.68
C ALA A 153 -1.93 -0.95 19.47
N PRO A 154 -2.59 -1.58 20.47
CA PRO A 154 -4.01 -1.94 20.37
C PRO A 154 -4.87 -0.75 19.96
N GLY A 155 -5.71 -0.94 18.93
CA GLY A 155 -6.53 0.09 18.30
C GLY A 155 -5.93 0.69 17.02
N ASP A 156 -4.69 0.36 16.65
CA ASP A 156 -4.11 0.78 15.36
C ASP A 156 -4.74 0.03 14.19
N GLU A 157 -5.23 -1.20 14.40
CA GLU A 157 -6.03 -1.95 13.44
C GLU A 157 -7.32 -1.22 13.04
N GLU A 158 -7.97 -0.54 13.98
CA GLU A 158 -9.18 0.25 13.70
C GLU A 158 -8.85 1.45 12.80
N LYS A 159 -7.71 2.13 13.06
CA LYS A 159 -7.23 3.22 12.21
C LYS A 159 -6.90 2.74 10.80
N LEU A 160 -6.24 1.58 10.69
CA LEU A 160 -5.95 0.96 9.39
C LEU A 160 -7.24 0.67 8.64
N TYR A 161 -8.25 0.15 9.31
CA TYR A 161 -9.55 -0.13 8.71
C TYR A 161 -10.24 1.14 8.18
N GLU A 162 -10.19 2.25 8.92
CA GLU A 162 -10.72 3.53 8.43
C GLU A 162 -10.01 4.01 7.15
N GLU A 163 -8.69 3.79 7.03
CA GLU A 163 -7.96 4.11 5.80
C GLU A 163 -8.35 3.18 4.62
N ILE A 164 -8.56 1.87 4.90
CA ILE A 164 -9.03 0.91 3.90
C ILE A 164 -10.40 1.32 3.36
N LYS A 165 -11.34 1.69 4.23
CA LYS A 165 -12.70 2.10 3.83
C LYS A 165 -12.70 3.30 2.88
N LYS A 166 -11.78 4.25 3.03
CA LYS A 166 -11.67 5.41 2.14
C LYS A 166 -11.40 4.99 0.69
N LEU A 167 -10.64 3.91 0.49
CA LEU A 167 -10.30 3.40 -0.85
C LEU A 167 -11.42 2.55 -1.48
N SER A 168 -12.35 2.04 -0.68
CA SER A 168 -13.43 1.17 -1.15
C SER A 168 -14.63 1.95 -1.69
N ILE A 169 -14.69 3.25 -1.44
CA ILE A 169 -15.80 4.13 -1.86
C ILE A 169 -15.55 4.73 -3.26
N GLU A 170 -14.34 4.58 -3.80
CA GLU A 170 -13.93 5.05 -5.13
C GLU A 170 -14.08 3.94 -6.21
#